data_86fe8fdb0c9c9fd47a36f1532e85e84d
#
_entry.id   86fe8fdb0c9c9fd47a36f1532e85e84d
#
_cell.length_a   1.000
_cell.length_b   1.000
_cell.length_c   1.000
_cell.angle_alpha   90.00
_cell.angle_beta   90.00
_cell.angle_gamma   90.00
#
_symmetry.space_group_name_H-M   'P 1'
#
loop_
_entity.id
_entity.type
_entity.pdbx_description
1 polymer ?
#
loop_
_entity_poly.entity_id
_entity_poly.type
_entity_poly.pdbx_seq_one_letter_code
_entity_poly.pdbx_strand_id
1 'polypeptide(L)'
;MALTEKERTLCDVAACTARGDLKQLGGAFEAAYVAGWTTRELMETATQLYAYCGFPRALNALGVLYARAPEAERGKADENPSRPDGTSLVRGAANQTKLCGREIAGPLFDWCPAIDDYLKAHLFGDIFGRAVLDWRTREIATVAALAALGSVQPQLDAHIGIAKHNGVADADIAEILALVRTEDTVSPFRAGFPNTRYRQYFSGRSWLAALSKHDKETGVPIFNVTFEPGCRNNWHAHTGGQILVCVGGEGWYQARGEKAVKMTPGMVVEIPANVEHWHGAGPKTWFSHLAIECHPETNKNTWLEPVRDADYAAATKE
;
A
#
# COMPACT_ATOMS: atom_id res chain seq x y z
N MET A 1 -14.52 4.61 -14.48
CA MET A 1 -13.51 4.22 -15.48
C MET A 1 -12.35 3.65 -14.70
N ALA A 2 -11.65 2.63 -15.19
CA ALA A 2 -10.41 2.17 -14.55
C ALA A 2 -9.30 3.20 -14.76
N LEU A 3 -8.29 3.20 -13.89
CA LEU A 3 -7.10 4.04 -14.07
C LEU A 3 -6.49 3.83 -15.46
N THR A 4 -6.05 4.91 -16.07
CA THR A 4 -5.25 4.83 -17.31
C THR A 4 -3.87 4.24 -16.99
N GLU A 5 -3.18 3.69 -17.99
CA GLU A 5 -1.79 3.21 -17.82
C GLU A 5 -0.86 4.33 -17.32
N LYS A 6 -1.07 5.55 -17.83
CA LYS A 6 -0.33 6.72 -17.35
C LYS A 6 -0.53 6.94 -15.84
N GLU A 7 -1.74 6.84 -15.33
CA GLU A 7 -2.04 7.01 -13.90
C GLU A 7 -1.50 5.85 -13.04
N ARG A 8 -1.49 4.61 -13.55
CA ARG A 8 -0.88 3.48 -12.86
C ARG A 8 0.61 3.68 -12.62
N THR A 9 1.34 4.09 -13.65
CA THR A 9 2.78 4.37 -13.50
C THR A 9 3.05 5.53 -12.55
N LEU A 10 2.16 6.52 -12.43
CA LEU A 10 2.26 7.57 -11.42
C LEU A 10 2.11 7.00 -9.99
N CYS A 11 1.19 6.06 -9.80
CA CYS A 11 1.04 5.38 -8.50
C CYS A 11 2.33 4.64 -8.11
N ASP A 12 2.98 3.95 -9.05
CA ASP A 12 4.24 3.25 -8.80
C ASP A 12 5.36 4.22 -8.42
N VAL A 13 5.51 5.33 -9.16
CA VAL A 13 6.47 6.39 -8.83
C VAL A 13 6.22 6.96 -7.44
N ALA A 14 4.97 7.29 -7.12
CA ALA A 14 4.60 7.86 -5.83
C ALA A 14 4.85 6.88 -4.68
N ALA A 15 4.46 5.62 -4.85
CA ALA A 15 4.64 4.56 -3.86
C ALA A 15 6.13 4.26 -3.61
N CYS A 16 6.94 4.10 -4.67
CA CYS A 16 8.37 3.86 -4.54
C CYS A 16 9.08 5.05 -3.88
N THR A 17 8.68 6.29 -4.21
CA THR A 17 9.19 7.49 -3.56
C THR A 17 8.87 7.49 -2.08
N ALA A 18 7.61 7.23 -1.72
CA ALA A 18 7.15 7.23 -0.33
C ALA A 18 7.80 6.15 0.52
N ARG A 19 8.09 4.98 -0.04
CA ARG A 19 8.83 3.91 0.65
C ARG A 19 10.34 4.16 0.70
N GLY A 20 10.88 4.99 -0.21
CA GLY A 20 12.32 5.16 -0.40
C GLY A 20 12.97 3.98 -1.12
N ASP A 21 12.20 3.23 -1.92
CA ASP A 21 12.69 2.11 -2.71
C ASP A 21 13.37 2.61 -4.00
N LEU A 22 14.62 3.04 -3.87
CA LEU A 22 15.39 3.61 -4.99
C LEU A 22 15.66 2.59 -6.10
N LYS A 23 15.68 1.29 -5.76
CA LYS A 23 15.94 0.23 -6.73
C LYS A 23 14.76 0.08 -7.70
N GLN A 24 13.54 0.05 -7.19
CA GLN A 24 12.34 -0.04 -8.01
C GLN A 24 11.97 1.30 -8.66
N LEU A 25 12.25 2.42 -7.98
CA LEU A 25 11.93 3.76 -8.45
C LEU A 25 12.51 4.07 -9.82
N GLY A 26 13.71 3.56 -10.11
CA GLY A 26 14.33 3.72 -11.44
C GLY A 26 13.50 3.13 -12.55
N GLY A 27 13.02 1.90 -12.39
CA GLY A 27 12.14 1.26 -13.36
C GLY A 27 10.76 1.91 -13.43
N ALA A 28 10.24 2.42 -12.29
CA ALA A 28 8.98 3.15 -12.26
C ALA A 28 9.05 4.45 -13.08
N PHE A 29 10.16 5.20 -13.03
CA PHE A 29 10.35 6.37 -13.88
C PHE A 29 10.46 6.00 -15.36
N GLU A 30 11.16 4.93 -15.70
CA GLU A 30 11.25 4.44 -17.09
C GLU A 30 9.86 4.07 -17.63
N ALA A 31 9.07 3.32 -16.86
CA ALA A 31 7.69 2.99 -17.20
C ALA A 31 6.82 4.25 -17.34
N ALA A 32 7.00 5.24 -16.46
CA ALA A 32 6.27 6.51 -16.54
C ALA A 32 6.60 7.28 -17.81
N TYR A 33 7.85 7.33 -18.24
CA TYR A 33 8.22 7.93 -19.53
C TYR A 33 7.57 7.21 -20.72
N VAL A 34 7.57 5.88 -20.71
CA VAL A 34 6.89 5.08 -21.76
C VAL A 34 5.39 5.36 -21.78
N ALA A 35 4.77 5.56 -20.61
CA ALA A 35 3.35 5.91 -20.48
C ALA A 35 3.04 7.38 -20.85
N GLY A 36 4.05 8.19 -21.22
CA GLY A 36 3.90 9.55 -21.70
C GLY A 36 3.94 10.63 -20.64
N TRP A 37 4.53 10.37 -19.46
CA TRP A 37 4.87 11.43 -18.51
C TRP A 37 6.09 12.21 -18.99
N THR A 38 6.07 13.51 -18.78
CA THR A 38 7.21 14.40 -19.03
C THR A 38 8.11 14.48 -17.79
N THR A 39 9.39 14.79 -17.97
CA THR A 39 10.31 15.05 -16.86
C THR A 39 9.77 16.11 -15.90
N ARG A 40 9.14 17.15 -16.42
CA ARG A 40 8.55 18.24 -15.63
C ARG A 40 7.40 17.75 -14.73
N GLU A 41 6.49 16.94 -15.27
CA GLU A 41 5.40 16.36 -14.48
C GLU A 41 5.92 15.41 -13.39
N LEU A 42 6.95 14.63 -13.69
CA LEU A 42 7.59 13.73 -12.73
C LEU A 42 8.39 14.49 -11.67
N MET A 43 9.08 15.57 -12.03
CA MET A 43 9.71 16.50 -11.06
C MET A 43 8.66 17.11 -10.13
N GLU A 44 7.55 17.54 -10.67
CA GLU A 44 6.43 18.11 -9.90
C GLU A 44 5.86 17.10 -8.92
N THR A 45 5.68 15.85 -9.35
CA THR A 45 5.24 14.74 -8.49
C THR A 45 6.19 14.54 -7.33
N ALA A 46 7.49 14.38 -7.60
CA ALA A 46 8.49 14.18 -6.55
C ALA A 46 8.60 15.39 -5.60
N THR A 47 8.45 16.60 -6.16
CA THR A 47 8.42 17.84 -5.37
C THR A 47 7.22 17.88 -4.44
N GLN A 48 6.02 17.56 -4.93
CA GLN A 48 4.81 17.50 -4.09
C GLN A 48 4.97 16.50 -2.93
N LEU A 49 5.53 15.34 -3.23
CA LEU A 49 5.61 14.24 -2.28
C LEU A 49 6.49 14.54 -1.05
N TYR A 50 7.37 15.54 -1.10
CA TYR A 50 8.15 15.88 0.09
C TYR A 50 7.26 16.31 1.27
N ALA A 51 6.09 16.90 1.00
CA ALA A 51 5.15 17.30 2.03
C ALA A 51 4.53 16.11 2.78
N TYR A 52 4.55 14.93 2.19
CA TYR A 52 3.98 13.70 2.75
C TYR A 52 5.03 12.71 3.26
N CYS A 53 6.16 12.58 2.57
CA CYS A 53 7.19 11.59 2.91
C CYS A 53 8.56 12.21 3.30
N GLY A 54 8.62 13.54 3.42
CA GLY A 54 9.80 14.29 3.85
C GLY A 54 10.83 14.53 2.77
N PHE A 55 11.66 15.55 2.98
CA PHE A 55 12.74 15.94 2.06
C PHE A 55 13.68 14.80 1.67
N PRO A 56 14.16 13.93 2.59
CA PRO A 56 15.13 12.91 2.22
C PRO A 56 14.63 11.99 1.10
N ARG A 57 13.41 11.53 1.17
CA ARG A 57 12.81 10.64 0.14
C ARG A 57 12.58 11.38 -1.17
N ALA A 58 12.07 12.60 -1.11
CA ALA A 58 11.84 13.41 -2.31
C ALA A 58 13.15 13.79 -3.02
N LEU A 59 14.19 14.19 -2.28
CA LEU A 59 15.50 14.48 -2.85
C LEU A 59 16.13 13.26 -3.49
N ASN A 60 16.04 12.09 -2.86
CA ASN A 60 16.49 10.85 -3.44
C ASN A 60 15.74 10.52 -4.74
N ALA A 61 14.42 10.72 -4.75
CA ALA A 61 13.61 10.49 -5.95
C ALA A 61 13.99 11.43 -7.09
N LEU A 62 14.20 12.72 -6.80
CA LEU A 62 14.69 13.70 -7.77
C LEU A 62 16.07 13.32 -8.31
N GLY A 63 16.98 12.80 -7.46
CA GLY A 63 18.29 12.31 -7.89
C GLY A 63 18.18 11.13 -8.85
N VAL A 64 17.28 10.17 -8.58
CA VAL A 64 17.01 9.03 -9.48
C VAL A 64 16.39 9.51 -10.79
N LEU A 65 15.44 10.45 -10.74
CA LEU A 65 14.82 11.03 -11.92
C LEU A 65 15.86 11.77 -12.79
N TYR A 66 16.70 12.61 -12.18
CA TYR A 66 17.76 13.35 -12.87
C TYR A 66 18.70 12.41 -13.65
N ALA A 67 19.09 11.29 -13.03
CA ALA A 67 19.95 10.31 -13.68
C ALA A 67 19.30 9.62 -14.89
N ARG A 68 17.97 9.58 -14.97
CA ARG A 68 17.19 8.95 -16.04
C ARG A 68 16.56 9.92 -17.04
N ALA A 69 16.51 11.20 -16.68
CA ALA A 69 15.97 12.22 -17.58
C ALA A 69 16.80 12.29 -18.87
N PRO A 70 16.15 12.55 -20.02
CA PRO A 70 16.83 12.82 -21.28
C PRO A 70 17.89 13.93 -21.09
N GLU A 71 19.06 13.79 -21.70
CA GLU A 71 20.18 14.73 -21.54
C GLU A 71 19.78 16.17 -21.86
N ALA A 72 18.97 16.36 -22.91
CA ALA A 72 18.46 17.65 -23.32
C ALA A 72 17.54 18.32 -22.27
N GLU A 73 17.03 17.58 -21.29
CA GLU A 73 16.16 18.10 -20.24
C GLU A 73 16.85 18.31 -18.91
N ARG A 74 18.02 17.70 -18.69
CA ARG A 74 18.77 17.81 -17.42
C ARG A 74 19.27 19.22 -17.12
N GLY A 75 19.47 20.03 -18.16
CA GLY A 75 19.90 21.43 -18.01
C GLY A 75 18.77 22.43 -17.87
N LYS A 76 17.51 21.99 -17.97
CA LYS A 76 16.35 22.87 -17.85
C LYS A 76 15.97 23.05 -16.40
N ALA A 77 15.97 24.29 -15.93
CA ALA A 77 15.44 24.62 -14.62
C ALA A 77 13.91 24.44 -14.60
N ASP A 78 13.35 24.25 -13.42
CA ASP A 78 11.91 24.31 -13.20
C ASP A 78 11.40 25.74 -13.53
N GLU A 79 10.76 25.89 -14.68
CA GLU A 79 10.29 27.17 -15.21
C GLU A 79 8.97 27.62 -14.57
N ASN A 80 8.42 26.89 -13.63
CA ASN A 80 7.23 27.33 -12.91
C ASN A 80 7.61 27.87 -11.53
N PRO A 81 8.12 29.07 -11.46
CA PRO A 81 8.29 29.75 -10.18
C PRO A 81 6.89 30.14 -9.72
N SER A 82 6.12 29.22 -9.19
CA SER A 82 4.93 29.60 -8.46
C SER A 82 5.39 30.34 -7.20
N ARG A 83 5.82 31.55 -7.41
CA ARG A 83 5.96 32.47 -6.31
C ARG A 83 4.67 33.24 -6.23
N PRO A 84 3.91 32.96 -5.19
CA PRO A 84 2.78 33.79 -4.90
C PRO A 84 3.26 35.21 -4.63
N ASP A 85 2.52 36.12 -5.17
CA ASP A 85 2.54 37.54 -4.89
C ASP A 85 2.10 37.84 -3.44
N GLY A 86 2.85 37.36 -2.46
CA GLY A 86 2.75 37.74 -1.05
C GLY A 86 1.66 37.10 -0.20
N THR A 87 0.77 36.27 -0.71
CA THR A 87 -0.35 35.71 0.05
C THR A 87 -0.57 34.22 -0.17
N SER A 88 0.51 33.42 -0.06
CA SER A 88 0.39 31.95 -0.07
C SER A 88 -0.67 31.45 0.88
N LEU A 89 -0.76 32.05 2.06
CA LEU A 89 -1.75 31.70 3.07
C LEU A 89 -3.19 31.91 2.57
N VAL A 90 -3.50 33.09 2.02
CA VAL A 90 -4.85 33.40 1.51
C VAL A 90 -5.20 32.50 0.32
N ARG A 91 -4.30 32.37 -0.64
CA ARG A 91 -4.49 31.45 -1.78
C ARG A 91 -4.63 30.01 -1.32
N GLY A 92 -3.80 29.57 -0.39
CA GLY A 92 -3.82 28.22 0.12
C GLY A 92 -5.09 27.90 0.89
N ALA A 93 -5.60 28.82 1.71
CA ALA A 93 -6.89 28.66 2.36
C ALA A 93 -8.03 28.50 1.34
N ALA A 94 -8.05 29.31 0.29
CA ALA A 94 -9.03 29.22 -0.80
C ALA A 94 -8.88 27.88 -1.58
N ASN A 95 -7.65 27.49 -1.92
CA ASN A 95 -7.37 26.22 -2.58
C ASN A 95 -7.80 25.03 -1.71
N GLN A 96 -7.46 25.02 -0.44
CA GLN A 96 -7.84 23.96 0.51
C GLN A 96 -9.37 23.82 0.58
N THR A 97 -10.09 24.92 0.76
CA THR A 97 -11.56 24.92 0.80
C THR A 97 -12.16 24.35 -0.47
N LYS A 98 -11.67 24.79 -1.64
CA LYS A 98 -12.15 24.30 -2.93
C LYS A 98 -11.80 22.83 -3.16
N LEU A 99 -10.59 22.42 -2.84
CA LEU A 99 -10.10 21.04 -3.00
C LEU A 99 -10.86 20.07 -2.10
N CYS A 100 -11.12 20.45 -0.84
CA CYS A 100 -11.82 19.66 0.15
C CYS A 100 -13.35 19.74 0.04
N GLY A 101 -13.89 20.67 -0.75
CA GLY A 101 -15.33 20.96 -0.83
C GLY A 101 -15.92 21.63 0.41
N ARG A 102 -15.10 21.98 1.39
CA ARG A 102 -15.48 22.65 2.63
C ARG A 102 -14.29 23.32 3.29
N GLU A 103 -14.56 24.28 4.16
CA GLU A 103 -13.52 24.83 5.03
C GLU A 103 -13.01 23.77 6.03
N ILE A 104 -11.70 23.75 6.25
CA ILE A 104 -11.04 22.86 7.19
C ILE A 104 -10.65 23.64 8.43
N ALA A 105 -11.22 23.25 9.56
CA ALA A 105 -10.97 23.80 10.89
C ALA A 105 -11.14 22.68 11.93
N GLY A 106 -10.71 22.92 13.15
CA GLY A 106 -10.94 22.00 14.25
C GLY A 106 -9.93 22.15 15.39
N PRO A 107 -10.18 21.46 16.52
CA PRO A 107 -9.43 21.66 17.77
C PRO A 107 -7.91 21.49 17.64
N LEU A 108 -7.44 20.64 16.72
CA LEU A 108 -6.02 20.45 16.48
C LEU A 108 -5.38 21.72 15.89
N PHE A 109 -6.05 22.36 14.96
CA PHE A 109 -5.57 23.59 14.30
C PHE A 109 -5.68 24.79 15.23
N ASP A 110 -6.74 24.83 16.06
CA ASP A 110 -6.88 25.84 17.09
C ASP A 110 -5.77 25.74 18.16
N TRP A 111 -5.37 24.50 18.48
CA TRP A 111 -4.32 24.23 19.46
C TRP A 111 -2.91 24.47 18.90
N CYS A 112 -2.70 24.20 17.61
CA CYS A 112 -1.41 24.38 16.93
C CYS A 112 -1.59 25.18 15.62
N PRO A 113 -1.82 26.51 15.69
CA PRO A 113 -2.08 27.35 14.50
C PRO A 113 -0.95 27.32 13.49
N ALA A 114 0.28 27.13 13.93
CA ALA A 114 1.44 27.10 13.03
C ALA A 114 1.35 25.95 12.00
N ILE A 115 0.82 24.78 12.39
CA ILE A 115 0.67 23.69 11.42
C ILE A 115 -0.46 23.96 10.41
N ASP A 116 -1.51 24.65 10.84
CA ASP A 116 -2.58 25.11 9.94
C ASP A 116 -2.06 26.13 8.93
N ASP A 117 -1.28 27.11 9.38
CA ASP A 117 -0.64 28.10 8.52
C ASP A 117 0.30 27.43 7.50
N TYR A 118 1.11 26.46 7.92
CA TYR A 118 2.01 25.74 7.01
C TYR A 118 1.24 24.88 6.00
N LEU A 119 0.18 24.21 6.41
CA LEU A 119 -0.67 23.46 5.49
C LEU A 119 -1.31 24.39 4.46
N LYS A 120 -1.92 25.49 4.91
CA LYS A 120 -2.56 26.45 4.01
C LYS A 120 -1.54 27.14 3.11
N ALA A 121 -0.54 27.80 3.69
CA ALA A 121 0.40 28.60 2.90
C ALA A 121 1.27 27.72 2.00
N HIS A 122 1.87 26.68 2.54
CA HIS A 122 2.89 25.93 1.82
C HIS A 122 2.31 24.79 1.00
N LEU A 123 1.54 23.87 1.59
CA LEU A 123 1.00 22.75 0.84
C LEU A 123 -0.05 23.20 -0.19
N PHE A 124 -1.11 23.86 0.25
CA PHE A 124 -2.20 24.25 -0.63
C PHE A 124 -1.93 25.54 -1.42
N GLY A 125 -1.12 26.44 -0.87
CA GLY A 125 -0.73 27.69 -1.51
C GLY A 125 0.42 27.55 -2.50
N ASP A 126 1.57 27.06 -2.07
CA ASP A 126 2.77 27.00 -2.90
C ASP A 126 2.81 25.75 -3.78
N ILE A 127 2.47 24.57 -3.26
CA ILE A 127 2.58 23.32 -4.02
C ILE A 127 1.33 23.11 -4.89
N PHE A 128 0.13 23.06 -4.30
CA PHE A 128 -1.11 22.87 -5.05
C PHE A 128 -1.52 24.07 -5.91
N GLY A 129 -0.91 25.23 -5.69
CA GLY A 129 -1.05 26.41 -6.54
C GLY A 129 -0.28 26.32 -7.85
N ARG A 130 0.61 25.34 -8.03
CA ARG A 130 1.40 25.15 -9.26
C ARG A 130 0.56 24.46 -10.33
N ALA A 131 0.62 24.99 -11.58
CA ALA A 131 -0.23 24.56 -12.70
C ALA A 131 0.34 23.38 -13.51
N VAL A 132 1.41 22.69 -13.04
CA VAL A 132 2.05 21.60 -13.78
C VAL A 132 1.19 20.34 -13.80
N LEU A 133 0.56 20.01 -12.66
CA LEU A 133 -0.38 18.92 -12.52
C LEU A 133 -1.74 19.46 -12.09
N ASP A 134 -2.80 18.89 -12.60
CA ASP A 134 -4.14 19.14 -12.08
C ASP A 134 -4.36 18.50 -10.72
N TRP A 135 -5.41 18.91 -10.02
CA TRP A 135 -5.67 18.44 -8.66
C TRP A 135 -6.06 16.96 -8.58
N ARG A 136 -6.75 16.44 -9.60
CA ARG A 136 -7.07 15.01 -9.67
C ARG A 136 -5.79 14.17 -9.73
N THR A 137 -4.87 14.54 -10.60
CA THR A 137 -3.57 13.87 -10.75
C THR A 137 -2.73 13.97 -9.46
N ARG A 138 -2.74 15.13 -8.81
CA ARG A 138 -2.07 15.33 -7.51
C ARG A 138 -2.63 14.40 -6.44
N GLU A 139 -3.95 14.24 -6.38
CA GLU A 139 -4.58 13.37 -5.39
C GLU A 139 -4.33 11.88 -5.67
N ILE A 140 -4.28 11.45 -6.93
CA ILE A 140 -3.85 10.08 -7.27
C ILE A 140 -2.46 9.79 -6.71
N ALA A 141 -1.49 10.68 -6.94
CA ALA A 141 -0.13 10.52 -6.40
C ALA A 141 -0.10 10.57 -4.88
N THR A 142 -0.90 11.46 -4.26
CA THR A 142 -0.97 11.60 -2.79
C THR A 142 -1.57 10.36 -2.14
N VAL A 143 -2.70 9.86 -2.65
CA VAL A 143 -3.33 8.62 -2.13
C VAL A 143 -2.39 7.44 -2.27
N ALA A 144 -1.71 7.30 -3.43
CA ALA A 144 -0.73 6.24 -3.64
C ALA A 144 0.45 6.33 -2.65
N ALA A 145 0.99 7.52 -2.42
CA ALA A 145 2.09 7.72 -1.47
C ALA A 145 1.67 7.44 -0.03
N LEU A 146 0.52 7.95 0.42
CA LEU A 146 0.02 7.74 1.79
C LEU A 146 -0.32 6.27 2.04
N ALA A 147 -0.94 5.59 1.07
CA ALA A 147 -1.21 4.16 1.17
C ALA A 147 0.09 3.33 1.26
N ALA A 148 1.14 3.75 0.53
CA ALA A 148 2.45 3.10 0.56
C ALA A 148 3.22 3.34 1.86
N LEU A 149 2.95 4.43 2.59
CA LEU A 149 3.53 4.70 3.91
C LEU A 149 2.96 3.79 5.01
N GLY A 150 1.67 3.42 4.93
CA GLY A 150 1.02 2.46 5.81
C GLY A 150 0.79 2.90 7.27
N SER A 151 1.35 4.02 7.71
CA SER A 151 1.29 4.48 9.11
C SER A 151 0.55 5.82 9.31
N VAL A 152 -0.18 6.27 8.29
CA VAL A 152 -0.82 7.59 8.22
C VAL A 152 -2.29 7.48 7.80
N GLN A 153 -3.02 6.52 8.39
CA GLN A 153 -4.39 6.22 8.00
C GLN A 153 -5.35 7.43 8.04
N PRO A 154 -5.33 8.31 9.06
CA PRO A 154 -6.21 9.48 9.05
C PRO A 154 -5.98 10.43 7.87
N GLN A 155 -4.72 10.58 7.44
CA GLN A 155 -4.37 11.39 6.27
C GLN A 155 -4.78 10.69 4.98
N LEU A 156 -4.59 9.38 4.90
CA LEU A 156 -5.05 8.59 3.76
C LEU A 156 -6.57 8.71 3.59
N ASP A 157 -7.35 8.54 4.64
CA ASP A 157 -8.81 8.65 4.60
C ASP A 157 -9.27 10.05 4.17
N ALA A 158 -8.61 11.10 4.68
CA ALA A 158 -8.86 12.47 4.28
C ALA A 158 -8.60 12.68 2.77
N HIS A 159 -7.44 12.24 2.27
CA HIS A 159 -7.08 12.39 0.86
C HIS A 159 -7.90 11.48 -0.07
N ILE A 160 -8.38 10.33 0.36
CA ILE A 160 -9.39 9.56 -0.38
C ILE A 160 -10.67 10.39 -0.57
N GLY A 161 -11.14 11.07 0.48
CA GLY A 161 -12.29 11.99 0.38
C GLY A 161 -12.05 13.15 -0.59
N ILE A 162 -10.87 13.77 -0.51
CA ILE A 162 -10.46 14.85 -1.41
C ILE A 162 -10.35 14.35 -2.86
N ALA A 163 -9.72 13.21 -3.10
CA ALA A 163 -9.59 12.60 -4.41
C ALA A 163 -10.96 12.36 -5.07
N LYS A 164 -11.92 11.82 -4.33
CA LYS A 164 -13.30 11.64 -4.79
C LYS A 164 -13.96 12.97 -5.15
N HIS A 165 -13.81 14.00 -4.30
CA HIS A 165 -14.33 15.33 -4.58
C HIS A 165 -13.75 15.93 -5.87
N ASN A 166 -12.50 15.57 -6.21
CA ASN A 166 -11.81 16.01 -7.42
C ASN A 166 -11.90 15.00 -8.61
N GLY A 167 -12.90 14.11 -8.57
CA GLY A 167 -13.25 13.27 -9.71
C GLY A 167 -12.51 11.94 -9.84
N VAL A 168 -11.86 11.46 -8.76
CA VAL A 168 -11.33 10.09 -8.72
C VAL A 168 -12.44 9.15 -8.27
N ALA A 169 -12.80 8.17 -9.10
CA ALA A 169 -13.89 7.26 -8.81
C ALA A 169 -13.52 6.23 -7.71
N ASP A 170 -14.51 5.66 -7.03
CA ASP A 170 -14.28 4.62 -6.02
C ASP A 170 -13.50 3.41 -6.55
N ALA A 171 -13.78 3.03 -7.79
CA ALA A 171 -13.06 1.94 -8.46
C ALA A 171 -11.58 2.28 -8.69
N ASP A 172 -11.28 3.55 -9.04
CA ASP A 172 -9.90 4.04 -9.21
C ASP A 172 -9.17 4.04 -7.86
N ILE A 173 -9.82 4.50 -6.79
CA ILE A 173 -9.26 4.44 -5.43
C ILE A 173 -8.94 2.99 -5.02
N ALA A 174 -9.87 2.07 -5.24
CA ALA A 174 -9.65 0.66 -4.94
C ALA A 174 -8.45 0.09 -5.72
N GLU A 175 -8.32 0.48 -7.00
CA GLU A 175 -7.19 0.08 -7.85
C GLU A 175 -5.86 0.68 -7.35
N ILE A 176 -5.82 1.98 -6.98
CA ILE A 176 -4.62 2.61 -6.38
C ILE A 176 -4.19 1.84 -5.14
N LEU A 177 -5.11 1.58 -4.22
CA LEU A 177 -4.80 0.86 -2.98
C LEU A 177 -4.30 -0.56 -3.24
N ALA A 178 -4.81 -1.24 -4.27
CA ALA A 178 -4.33 -2.57 -4.65
C ALA A 178 -2.92 -2.55 -5.26
N LEU A 179 -2.64 -1.55 -6.11
CA LEU A 179 -1.34 -1.39 -6.78
C LEU A 179 -0.20 -1.12 -5.80
N VAL A 180 -0.45 -0.24 -4.81
CA VAL A 180 0.63 0.25 -3.94
C VAL A 180 0.81 -0.54 -2.66
N ARG A 181 -0.08 -1.45 -2.34
CA ARG A 181 0.08 -2.33 -1.18
C ARG A 181 1.24 -3.29 -1.40
N THR A 182 2.09 -3.38 -0.40
CA THR A 182 3.18 -4.35 -0.32
C THR A 182 2.95 -5.24 0.90
N GLU A 183 3.79 -6.25 1.04
CA GLU A 183 3.82 -7.09 2.23
C GLU A 183 3.87 -6.30 3.53
N ASP A 184 4.60 -5.18 3.56
CA ASP A 184 4.78 -4.36 4.77
C ASP A 184 3.57 -3.45 5.10
N THR A 185 2.63 -3.27 4.17
CA THR A 185 1.46 -2.39 4.36
C THR A 185 0.14 -3.15 4.54
N VAL A 186 0.17 -4.46 4.35
CA VAL A 186 -1.04 -5.31 4.45
C VAL A 186 -1.45 -5.56 5.89
N SER A 187 -0.48 -5.67 6.79
CA SER A 187 -0.69 -6.08 8.19
C SER A 187 -0.17 -5.01 9.15
N PRO A 188 -0.78 -4.83 10.33
CA PRO A 188 -0.20 -4.02 11.41
C PRO A 188 1.06 -4.66 12.01
N PHE A 189 1.34 -5.92 11.68
CA PHE A 189 2.55 -6.63 12.09
C PHE A 189 3.57 -6.62 10.96
N ARG A 190 4.87 -6.64 11.32
CA ARG A 190 5.92 -6.73 10.31
C ARG A 190 5.72 -7.95 9.40
N ALA A 191 5.97 -7.80 8.11
CA ALA A 191 5.89 -8.93 7.16
C ALA A 191 6.98 -9.97 7.43
N GLY A 192 8.14 -9.55 7.88
CA GLY A 192 9.29 -10.42 8.11
C GLY A 192 10.13 -10.66 6.87
N PHE A 193 10.63 -11.89 6.73
CA PHE A 193 11.48 -12.26 5.61
C PHE A 193 10.71 -13.05 4.56
N PRO A 194 11.14 -13.01 3.28
CA PRO A 194 10.60 -13.91 2.27
C PRO A 194 10.63 -15.36 2.78
N ASN A 195 9.51 -16.05 2.65
CA ASN A 195 9.32 -17.40 3.17
C ASN A 195 10.04 -18.44 2.30
N THR A 196 11.36 -18.42 2.30
CA THR A 196 12.20 -19.29 1.48
C THR A 196 12.20 -20.74 1.99
N ARG A 197 12.08 -20.92 3.32
CA ARG A 197 12.11 -22.25 3.96
C ARG A 197 10.96 -23.15 3.53
N TYR A 198 9.77 -22.58 3.33
CA TYR A 198 8.55 -23.31 2.97
C TYR A 198 8.10 -23.03 1.54
N ARG A 199 8.92 -22.35 0.73
CA ARG A 199 8.55 -21.91 -0.62
C ARG A 199 7.96 -23.02 -1.50
N GLN A 200 8.45 -24.24 -1.37
CA GLN A 200 7.99 -25.40 -2.13
C GLN A 200 6.53 -25.79 -1.87
N TYR A 201 5.96 -25.28 -0.78
CA TYR A 201 4.56 -25.52 -0.38
C TYR A 201 3.64 -24.34 -0.68
N PHE A 202 4.12 -23.35 -1.42
CA PHE A 202 3.35 -22.14 -1.76
C PHE A 202 3.37 -21.89 -3.27
N SER A 203 2.21 -21.56 -3.82
CA SER A 203 2.09 -21.02 -5.18
C SER A 203 2.18 -19.51 -5.09
N GLY A 204 3.32 -18.91 -5.50
CA GLY A 204 3.58 -17.49 -5.38
C GLY A 204 4.47 -17.14 -4.18
N ARG A 205 4.58 -15.84 -3.86
CA ARG A 205 5.45 -15.34 -2.80
C ARG A 205 4.67 -15.13 -1.50
N SER A 206 5.31 -15.49 -0.42
CA SER A 206 4.82 -15.21 0.93
C SER A 206 5.96 -14.75 1.82
N TRP A 207 5.62 -14.11 2.92
CA TRP A 207 6.54 -13.61 3.94
C TRP A 207 6.15 -14.15 5.29
N LEU A 208 7.14 -14.35 6.15
CA LEU A 208 6.96 -14.94 7.47
C LEU A 208 7.70 -14.13 8.53
N ALA A 209 6.97 -13.69 9.55
CA ALA A 209 7.54 -13.10 10.75
C ALA A 209 7.15 -13.88 11.99
N ALA A 210 8.12 -14.40 12.75
CA ALA A 210 7.87 -14.89 14.09
C ALA A 210 7.56 -13.70 15.01
N LEU A 211 6.42 -13.72 15.68
CA LEU A 211 5.98 -12.68 16.60
C LEU A 211 6.21 -13.07 18.08
N SER A 212 6.12 -14.35 18.40
CA SER A 212 6.45 -14.87 19.72
C SER A 212 7.86 -15.46 19.76
N LYS A 213 8.48 -15.45 20.94
CA LYS A 213 9.86 -15.95 21.13
C LYS A 213 9.97 -17.47 21.16
N HIS A 214 8.85 -18.19 21.23
CA HIS A 214 8.87 -19.66 21.34
C HIS A 214 9.63 -20.20 22.58
N ASP A 215 9.65 -19.43 23.63
CA ASP A 215 10.30 -19.87 24.87
C ASP A 215 9.42 -20.82 25.64
N LYS A 216 10.05 -21.46 26.64
CA LYS A 216 9.36 -22.43 27.49
C LYS A 216 8.29 -21.82 28.40
N GLU A 217 8.26 -20.50 28.54
CA GLU A 217 7.34 -19.79 29.42
C GLU A 217 5.98 -19.52 28.75
N THR A 218 5.95 -19.10 27.49
CA THR A 218 4.71 -18.84 26.79
C THR A 218 4.26 -19.98 25.88
N GLY A 219 5.20 -20.76 25.36
CA GLY A 219 4.94 -22.03 24.66
C GLY A 219 4.12 -21.93 23.38
N VAL A 220 3.61 -20.75 22.98
CA VAL A 220 2.69 -20.59 21.86
C VAL A 220 3.39 -19.91 20.67
N PRO A 221 3.63 -20.62 19.57
CA PRO A 221 4.13 -20.02 18.34
C PRO A 221 3.08 -19.16 17.66
N ILE A 222 3.44 -17.91 17.41
CA ILE A 222 2.62 -16.97 16.65
C ILE A 222 3.45 -16.43 15.51
N PHE A 223 2.94 -16.56 14.30
CA PHE A 223 3.56 -16.04 13.09
C PHE A 223 2.62 -15.10 12.38
N ASN A 224 3.13 -13.98 11.88
CA ASN A 224 2.44 -13.22 10.84
C ASN A 224 2.85 -13.80 9.48
N VAL A 225 1.87 -14.26 8.70
CA VAL A 225 2.08 -14.79 7.36
C VAL A 225 1.38 -13.88 6.36
N THR A 226 2.15 -13.31 5.44
CA THR A 226 1.66 -12.40 4.41
C THR A 226 1.79 -13.04 3.04
N PHE A 227 0.76 -12.94 2.24
CA PHE A 227 0.65 -13.54 0.90
C PHE A 227 0.44 -12.44 -0.14
N GLU A 228 1.21 -12.50 -1.24
CA GLU A 228 0.92 -11.66 -2.41
C GLU A 228 -0.39 -12.10 -3.11
N PRO A 229 -0.99 -11.24 -3.95
CA PRO A 229 -2.17 -11.60 -4.73
C PRO A 229 -1.98 -12.91 -5.49
N GLY A 230 -2.95 -13.83 -5.36
CA GLY A 230 -2.91 -15.14 -5.99
C GLY A 230 -2.09 -16.20 -5.25
N CYS A 231 -1.29 -15.82 -4.27
CA CYS A 231 -0.49 -16.76 -3.48
C CYS A 231 -1.36 -17.57 -2.51
N ARG A 232 -1.12 -18.86 -2.46
CA ARG A 232 -1.76 -19.80 -1.54
C ARG A 232 -0.79 -20.91 -1.15
N ASN A 233 -1.01 -21.52 0.02
CA ASN A 233 -0.26 -22.74 0.38
C ASN A 233 -0.91 -24.02 -0.19
N ASN A 234 -0.16 -25.08 -0.14
CA ASN A 234 -0.65 -26.43 -0.46
C ASN A 234 -1.70 -26.87 0.56
N TRP A 235 -2.45 -27.91 0.22
CA TRP A 235 -3.20 -28.67 1.22
C TRP A 235 -2.25 -29.14 2.29
N HIS A 236 -2.66 -29.04 3.54
CA HIS A 236 -1.87 -29.47 4.69
C HIS A 236 -2.75 -29.72 5.92
N ALA A 237 -2.19 -30.36 6.91
CA ALA A 237 -2.87 -30.60 8.19
C ALA A 237 -1.90 -30.43 9.36
N HIS A 238 -2.45 -30.11 10.53
CA HIS A 238 -1.74 -29.95 11.79
C HIS A 238 -2.25 -30.98 12.80
N THR A 239 -1.37 -31.75 13.42
CA THR A 239 -1.78 -32.75 14.43
C THR A 239 -2.29 -32.13 15.73
N GLY A 240 -1.91 -30.89 16.04
CA GLY A 240 -2.37 -30.12 17.20
C GLY A 240 -3.47 -29.10 16.90
N GLY A 241 -3.81 -28.91 15.61
CA GLY A 241 -4.69 -27.84 15.18
C GLY A 241 -4.01 -26.50 15.02
N GLN A 242 -4.75 -25.51 14.46
CA GLN A 242 -4.24 -24.15 14.20
C GLN A 242 -5.38 -23.14 14.34
N ILE A 243 -5.05 -21.91 14.75
CA ILE A 243 -5.97 -20.78 14.70
C ILE A 243 -5.40 -19.73 13.72
N LEU A 244 -6.24 -19.26 12.82
CA LEU A 244 -5.93 -18.16 11.90
C LEU A 244 -6.71 -16.93 12.32
N VAL A 245 -6.03 -15.79 12.46
CA VAL A 245 -6.67 -14.49 12.69
C VAL A 245 -6.32 -13.58 11.53
N CYS A 246 -7.30 -13.22 10.69
CA CYS A 246 -7.07 -12.27 9.60
C CYS A 246 -6.76 -10.89 10.17
N VAL A 247 -5.61 -10.33 9.81
CA VAL A 247 -5.13 -9.03 10.29
C VAL A 247 -4.97 -7.98 9.18
N GLY A 248 -5.08 -8.40 7.91
CA GLY A 248 -5.00 -7.46 6.81
C GLY A 248 -5.31 -8.05 5.45
N GLY A 249 -5.79 -7.21 4.55
CA GLY A 249 -6.17 -7.61 3.20
C GLY A 249 -7.37 -8.54 3.15
N GLU A 250 -7.47 -9.36 2.11
CA GLU A 250 -8.52 -10.34 1.91
C GLU A 250 -7.93 -11.67 1.46
N GLY A 251 -8.34 -12.76 2.08
CA GLY A 251 -7.90 -14.10 1.77
C GLY A 251 -9.02 -15.12 1.82
N TRP A 252 -8.63 -16.37 1.66
CA TRP A 252 -9.54 -17.51 1.64
C TRP A 252 -8.97 -18.65 2.46
N TYR A 253 -9.86 -19.36 3.10
CA TYR A 253 -9.61 -20.61 3.81
C TYR A 253 -10.57 -21.68 3.29
N GLN A 254 -10.11 -22.91 3.16
CA GLN A 254 -10.99 -24.03 2.82
C GLN A 254 -10.52 -25.31 3.51
N ALA A 255 -11.42 -25.96 4.26
CA ALA A 255 -11.24 -27.34 4.67
C ALA A 255 -11.64 -28.28 3.52
N ARG A 256 -10.98 -29.46 3.44
CA ARG A 256 -11.23 -30.42 2.37
C ARG A 256 -12.69 -30.91 2.41
N GLY A 257 -13.35 -30.81 1.27
CA GLY A 257 -14.77 -31.18 1.14
C GLY A 257 -15.76 -30.10 1.54
N GLU A 258 -15.30 -28.99 2.09
CA GLU A 258 -16.14 -27.87 2.53
C GLU A 258 -16.09 -26.71 1.52
N LYS A 259 -17.04 -25.78 1.66
CA LYS A 259 -17.00 -24.51 0.92
C LYS A 259 -15.87 -23.61 1.42
N ALA A 260 -15.23 -22.92 0.50
CA ALA A 260 -14.24 -21.92 0.86
C ALA A 260 -14.91 -20.73 1.61
N VAL A 261 -14.19 -20.21 2.59
CA VAL A 261 -14.61 -19.08 3.42
C VAL A 261 -13.72 -17.89 3.12
N LYS A 262 -14.30 -16.76 2.74
CA LYS A 262 -13.58 -15.50 2.58
C LYS A 262 -13.18 -14.97 3.95
N MET A 263 -11.91 -14.61 4.10
CA MET A 263 -11.34 -14.06 5.33
C MET A 263 -11.08 -12.56 5.15
N THR A 264 -11.62 -11.78 6.07
CA THR A 264 -11.40 -10.33 6.16
C THR A 264 -10.88 -9.95 7.55
N PRO A 265 -10.25 -8.78 7.72
CA PRO A 265 -9.67 -8.37 9.00
C PRO A 265 -10.65 -8.50 10.18
N GLY A 266 -10.19 -9.12 11.27
CA GLY A 266 -10.97 -9.43 12.45
C GLY A 266 -11.62 -10.82 12.45
N MET A 267 -11.68 -11.53 11.32
CA MET A 267 -12.18 -12.90 11.28
C MET A 267 -11.17 -13.88 11.89
N VAL A 268 -11.72 -14.86 12.61
CA VAL A 268 -10.97 -15.95 13.22
C VAL A 268 -11.47 -17.27 12.63
N VAL A 269 -10.54 -18.14 12.26
CA VAL A 269 -10.83 -19.51 11.83
C VAL A 269 -10.10 -20.46 12.76
N GLU A 270 -10.86 -21.32 13.43
CA GLU A 270 -10.34 -22.41 14.25
C GLU A 270 -10.27 -23.68 13.41
N ILE A 271 -9.09 -24.26 13.30
CA ILE A 271 -8.83 -25.46 12.50
C ILE A 271 -8.54 -26.61 13.44
N PRO A 272 -9.45 -27.58 13.60
CA PRO A 272 -9.23 -28.74 14.45
C PRO A 272 -8.04 -29.60 14.01
N ALA A 273 -7.51 -30.39 14.91
CA ALA A 273 -6.44 -31.32 14.63
C ALA A 273 -6.78 -32.24 13.44
N ASN A 274 -5.80 -32.46 12.58
CA ASN A 274 -5.85 -33.33 11.40
C ASN A 274 -6.85 -32.91 10.30
N VAL A 275 -7.45 -31.73 10.36
CA VAL A 275 -8.25 -31.20 9.25
C VAL A 275 -7.33 -30.79 8.11
N GLU A 276 -7.50 -31.41 6.96
CA GLU A 276 -6.81 -31.02 5.73
C GLU A 276 -7.41 -29.73 5.20
N HIS A 277 -6.57 -28.71 5.02
CA HIS A 277 -7.01 -27.39 4.60
C HIS A 277 -5.93 -26.63 3.79
N TRP A 278 -6.34 -25.56 3.16
CA TRP A 278 -5.45 -24.55 2.60
C TRP A 278 -5.97 -23.16 2.92
N HIS A 279 -5.07 -22.17 2.85
CA HIS A 279 -5.41 -20.75 2.91
C HIS A 279 -4.46 -19.94 2.04
N GLY A 280 -4.88 -18.71 1.67
CA GLY A 280 -4.10 -17.85 0.82
C GLY A 280 -4.81 -16.55 0.48
N ALA A 281 -4.14 -15.69 -0.26
CA ALA A 281 -4.67 -14.43 -0.75
C ALA A 281 -5.79 -14.63 -1.79
N GLY A 282 -6.60 -13.60 -2.01
CA GLY A 282 -7.48 -13.56 -3.18
C GLY A 282 -6.69 -13.33 -4.48
N PRO A 283 -7.31 -13.52 -5.66
CA PRO A 283 -6.62 -13.41 -6.95
C PRO A 283 -5.97 -12.04 -7.20
N LYS A 284 -6.54 -10.98 -6.62
CA LYS A 284 -6.12 -9.58 -6.82
C LYS A 284 -5.83 -8.85 -5.51
N THR A 285 -5.87 -9.54 -4.39
CA THR A 285 -5.77 -8.92 -3.07
C THR A 285 -4.61 -9.52 -2.29
N TRP A 286 -3.89 -8.67 -1.56
CA TRP A 286 -2.97 -9.11 -0.53
C TRP A 286 -3.74 -9.69 0.65
N PHE A 287 -3.11 -10.59 1.39
CA PHE A 287 -3.70 -11.21 2.57
C PHE A 287 -2.64 -11.39 3.66
N SER A 288 -2.99 -11.07 4.89
CA SER A 288 -2.13 -11.36 6.04
C SER A 288 -2.96 -11.88 7.20
N HIS A 289 -2.45 -12.90 7.84
CA HIS A 289 -3.06 -13.48 9.03
C HIS A 289 -2.02 -13.84 10.08
N LEU A 290 -2.43 -13.88 11.33
CA LEU A 290 -1.70 -14.58 12.37
C LEU A 290 -1.98 -16.08 12.25
N ALA A 291 -0.92 -16.88 12.24
CA ALA A 291 -0.97 -18.32 12.39
C ALA A 291 -0.55 -18.64 13.84
N ILE A 292 -1.46 -19.21 14.62
CA ILE A 292 -1.24 -19.61 16.00
C ILE A 292 -1.28 -21.13 16.05
N GLU A 293 -0.18 -21.76 16.38
CA GLU A 293 -0.11 -23.21 16.48
C GLU A 293 -0.61 -23.69 17.85
N CYS A 294 -1.63 -24.54 17.80
CA CYS A 294 -2.17 -25.17 19.03
C CYS A 294 -1.35 -26.39 19.40
N HIS A 295 -1.22 -26.69 20.71
CA HIS A 295 -0.47 -27.81 21.23
C HIS A 295 0.94 -27.99 20.63
N PRO A 296 1.79 -26.95 20.67
CA PRO A 296 3.03 -26.88 19.88
C PRO A 296 4.02 -28.00 20.22
N GLU A 297 3.97 -28.55 21.41
CA GLU A 297 4.82 -29.68 21.88
C GLU A 297 4.57 -30.97 21.09
N THR A 298 3.37 -31.14 20.53
CA THR A 298 2.97 -32.36 19.80
C THR A 298 2.55 -32.05 18.37
N ASN A 299 2.40 -30.76 18.03
CA ASN A 299 1.93 -30.33 16.71
C ASN A 299 2.97 -30.59 15.63
N LYS A 300 2.56 -31.26 14.56
CA LYS A 300 3.36 -31.54 13.35
C LYS A 300 2.56 -31.16 12.12
N ASN A 301 3.22 -30.49 11.19
CA ASN A 301 2.64 -30.16 9.90
C ASN A 301 2.85 -31.29 8.91
N THR A 302 1.79 -31.74 8.26
CA THR A 302 1.83 -32.64 7.13
C THR A 302 1.45 -31.86 5.87
N TRP A 303 2.40 -31.70 4.96
CA TRP A 303 2.19 -31.05 3.67
C TRP A 303 1.73 -32.06 2.64
N LEU A 304 0.69 -31.69 1.88
CA LEU A 304 0.07 -32.51 0.84
C LEU A 304 0.26 -31.84 -0.53
N GLU A 305 -0.55 -32.24 -1.50
CA GLU A 305 -0.50 -31.73 -2.87
C GLU A 305 -0.84 -30.23 -2.99
N PRO A 306 -0.37 -29.54 -4.04
CA PRO A 306 -0.77 -28.18 -4.35
C PRO A 306 -2.28 -28.05 -4.60
N VAL A 307 -2.86 -26.92 -4.22
CA VAL A 307 -4.21 -26.53 -4.64
C VAL A 307 -4.18 -26.21 -6.13
N ARG A 308 -4.93 -26.96 -6.93
CA ARG A 308 -4.99 -26.76 -8.39
C ARG A 308 -5.55 -25.38 -8.73
N ASP A 309 -5.07 -24.77 -9.80
CA ASP A 309 -5.52 -23.43 -10.22
C ASP A 309 -7.05 -23.38 -10.47
N ALA A 310 -7.62 -24.46 -11.02
CA ALA A 310 -9.07 -24.56 -11.24
C ALA A 310 -9.85 -24.58 -9.93
N ASP A 311 -9.36 -25.30 -8.91
CA ASP A 311 -10.03 -25.39 -7.59
C ASP A 311 -9.90 -24.04 -6.84
N TYR A 312 -8.72 -23.41 -6.91
CA TYR A 312 -8.52 -22.09 -6.36
C TYR A 312 -9.42 -21.05 -7.03
N ALA A 313 -9.50 -21.04 -8.35
CA ALA A 313 -10.37 -20.13 -9.10
C ALA A 313 -11.85 -20.34 -8.77
N ALA A 314 -12.27 -21.60 -8.56
CA ALA A 314 -13.63 -21.92 -8.14
C ALA A 314 -13.93 -21.47 -6.71
N ALA A 315 -12.96 -21.65 -5.80
CA ALA A 315 -13.07 -21.30 -4.38
C ALA A 315 -13.10 -19.78 -4.14
N THR A 316 -12.42 -19.00 -5.00
CA THR A 316 -12.28 -17.55 -4.86
C THR A 316 -13.22 -16.74 -5.76
N LYS A 317 -14.17 -17.40 -6.42
CA LYS A 317 -15.27 -16.70 -7.13
C LYS A 317 -16.19 -16.03 -6.12
N GLU A 318 -16.37 -14.73 -6.30
CA GLU A 318 -17.41 -13.95 -5.62
C GLU A 318 -18.77 -14.18 -6.25
#